data_fa501a0163be6909688c5b044464b26a
#
_entry.id   fa501a0163be6909688c5b044464b26a
#
_cell.length_a   1.000
_cell.length_b   1.000
_cell.length_c   1.000
_cell.angle_alpha   90.00
_cell.angle_beta   90.00
_cell.angle_gamma   90.00
#
_symmetry.space_group_name_H-M   'P 1'
#
loop_
_entity.id
_entity.type
_entity.pdbx_description
1 polymer ?
#
loop_
_entity_poly.entity_id
_entity_poly.type
_entity_poly.pdbx_seq_one_letter_code
_entity_poly.pdbx_strand_id
1 'polypeptide(L)' 'MIYFVIRKYKSNYSENYRIEKHTNNLDEANKFLSALSLLEQDEYVSFFISAHQFQEPLILTEEVA' A
#
# COMPACT_ATOMS: atom_id res chain seq x y z
N MET A 1 -5.22 13.53 7.11
CA MET A 1 -4.33 12.83 6.18
C MET A 1 -4.67 11.36 6.14
N ILE A 2 -4.62 10.77 4.99
CA ILE A 2 -4.91 9.35 4.83
C ILE A 2 -3.64 8.64 4.44
N TYR A 3 -3.42 7.49 5.06
CA TYR A 3 -2.25 6.68 4.77
C TYR A 3 -2.70 5.42 4.09
N PHE A 4 -2.06 5.12 2.97
CA PHE A 4 -2.36 3.91 2.21
C PHE A 4 -1.21 2.95 2.34
N VAL A 5 -1.52 1.70 2.64
CA VAL A 5 -0.50 0.65 2.64
C VAL A 5 -0.61 -0.01 1.29
N ILE A 6 0.45 0.06 0.53
CA ILE A 6 0.43 -0.36 -0.86
C ILE A 6 1.35 -1.55 -1.07
N ARG A 7 0.83 -2.53 -1.78
CA ARG A 7 1.59 -3.70 -2.15
C ARG A 7 2.09 -3.48 -3.55
N LYS A 8 3.39 -3.62 -3.74
CA LYS A 8 4.00 -3.47 -5.04
C LYS A 8 4.56 -4.79 -5.49
N TYR A 9 4.18 -5.21 -6.67
CA TYR A 9 4.74 -6.40 -7.28
C TYR A 9 5.56 -5.93 -8.48
N LYS A 10 6.82 -6.34 -8.54
CA LYS A 10 7.66 -5.95 -9.66
C LYS A 10 8.52 -7.13 -10.06
N SER A 11 8.41 -7.51 -11.31
CA SER A 11 9.25 -8.54 -11.87
C SER A 11 9.88 -7.99 -13.14
N ASN A 12 10.59 -8.85 -13.87
CA ASN A 12 11.20 -8.40 -15.10
C ASN A 12 10.16 -8.11 -16.15
N TYR A 13 8.95 -8.63 -15.99
CA TYR A 13 7.96 -8.50 -17.04
C TYR A 13 6.78 -7.60 -16.66
N SER A 14 6.58 -7.33 -15.41
CA SER A 14 5.43 -6.52 -15.04
C SER A 14 5.66 -5.82 -13.73
N GLU A 15 4.89 -4.77 -13.50
CA GLU A 15 4.97 -4.04 -12.27
C GLU A 15 3.56 -3.55 -11.98
N ASN A 16 3.05 -3.83 -10.80
CA ASN A 16 1.73 -3.33 -10.49
C ASN A 16 1.62 -3.04 -9.00
N TYR A 17 0.59 -2.30 -8.65
CA TYR A 17 0.38 -1.83 -7.30
C TYR A 17 -1.02 -2.12 -6.86
N ARG A 18 -1.19 -2.37 -5.57
CA ARG A 18 -2.52 -2.59 -5.04
C ARG A 18 -2.62 -1.97 -3.67
N ILE A 19 -3.71 -1.29 -3.38
CA ILE A 19 -3.93 -0.74 -2.07
C ILE A 19 -4.47 -1.83 -1.18
N GLU A 20 -3.74 -2.14 -0.12
CA GLU A 20 -4.16 -3.20 0.78
C GLU A 20 -5.01 -2.65 1.91
N LYS A 21 -4.74 -1.44 2.36
CA LYS A 21 -5.48 -0.87 3.46
C LYS A 21 -5.28 0.64 3.49
N HIS A 22 -6.26 1.35 4.03
CA HIS A 22 -6.06 2.76 4.26
C HIS A 22 -6.55 3.09 5.67
N THR A 23 -5.97 4.10 6.26
CA THR A 23 -6.32 4.50 7.60
C THR A 23 -5.85 5.93 7.79
N ASN A 24 -6.43 6.63 8.75
CA ASN A 24 -5.97 7.97 9.05
C ASN A 24 -5.03 7.96 10.25
N ASN A 25 -4.57 6.80 10.68
CA ASN A 25 -3.68 6.66 11.81
C ASN A 25 -2.37 6.05 11.34
N LEU A 26 -1.28 6.80 11.44
CA LEU A 26 0.00 6.32 10.95
C LEU A 26 0.51 5.11 11.71
N ASP A 27 0.29 5.07 13.01
CA ASP A 27 0.73 3.92 13.79
C ASP A 27 0.03 2.65 13.31
N GLU A 28 -1.24 2.76 12.98
CA GLU A 28 -1.98 1.63 12.51
C GLU A 28 -1.46 1.20 11.14
N ALA A 29 -1.15 2.17 10.29
CA ALA A 29 -0.60 1.86 8.97
C ALA A 29 0.73 1.13 9.11
N ASN A 30 1.57 1.57 10.04
CA ASN A 30 2.86 0.94 10.25
C ASN A 30 2.70 -0.49 10.78
N LYS A 31 1.75 -0.71 11.65
CA LYS A 31 1.52 -2.05 12.17
C LYS A 31 1.05 -2.98 11.06
N PHE A 32 0.18 -2.48 10.22
CA PHE A 32 -0.34 -3.28 9.14
C PHE A 32 0.77 -3.59 8.13
N LEU A 33 1.61 -2.59 7.86
CA LEU A 33 2.74 -2.78 6.96
C LEU A 33 3.68 -3.87 7.48
N SER A 34 3.98 -3.84 8.77
CA SER A 34 4.87 -4.82 9.35
C SER A 34 4.26 -6.22 9.28
N ALA A 35 2.97 -6.33 9.55
CA ALA A 35 2.32 -7.63 9.52
C ALA A 35 2.34 -8.21 8.10
N LEU A 36 2.04 -7.37 7.11
CA LEU A 36 2.04 -7.84 5.74
C LEU A 36 3.45 -8.23 5.29
N SER A 37 4.43 -7.46 5.71
CA SER A 37 5.82 -7.74 5.32
C SER A 37 6.29 -9.07 5.91
N LEU A 38 5.80 -9.42 7.10
CA LEU A 38 6.17 -10.68 7.69
C LEU A 38 5.47 -11.85 7.00
N LEU A 39 4.26 -11.65 6.54
CA LEU A 39 3.53 -12.73 5.90
C LEU A 39 3.97 -12.97 4.47
N GLU A 40 4.41 -11.95 3.78
CA GLU A 40 4.76 -12.09 2.39
C GLU A 40 6.22 -12.42 2.23
N GLN A 41 6.52 -13.53 1.60
CA GLN A 41 7.90 -13.96 1.45
C GLN A 41 8.40 -13.87 0.02
N ASP A 42 7.58 -13.37 -0.89
CA ASP A 42 7.95 -13.30 -2.29
C ASP A 42 8.94 -12.15 -2.50
N GLU A 43 10.06 -12.42 -3.11
CA GLU A 43 11.07 -11.39 -3.32
C GLU A 43 10.62 -10.32 -4.30
N TYR A 44 9.59 -10.58 -5.09
CA TYR A 44 9.10 -9.60 -6.04
C TYR A 44 8.06 -8.67 -5.40
N VAL A 45 7.71 -8.91 -4.15
CA VAL A 45 6.66 -8.13 -3.51
C VAL A 45 7.24 -7.28 -2.40
N SER A 46 6.84 -6.03 -2.35
CA SER A 46 7.23 -5.15 -1.27
C SER A 46 6.03 -4.31 -0.87
N PHE A 47 6.12 -3.66 0.28
CA PHE A 47 5.03 -2.84 0.78
C PHE A 47 5.58 -1.49 1.18
N PHE A 48 4.77 -0.46 1.03
CA PHE A 48 5.18 0.86 1.47
C PHE A 48 3.94 1.68 1.83
N ILE A 49 4.15 2.77 2.51
CA ILE A 49 3.06 3.65 2.92
C ILE A 49 3.14 4.92 2.11
N SER A 50 2.00 5.33 1.59
CA SER A 50 1.90 6.57 0.85
C SER A 50 0.91 7.45 1.61
N ALA A 51 1.31 8.65 1.97
CA ALA A 51 0.46 9.56 2.72
C ALA A 51 -0.12 10.60 1.81
N HIS A 52 -1.41 10.85 1.96
CA HIS A 52 -2.08 11.83 1.13
C HIS A 52 -2.93 12.73 1.99
N GLN A 53 -2.82 14.01 1.73
CA GLN A 53 -3.69 14.94 2.38
C GLN A 53 -4.57 15.46 1.27
N PHE A 54 -5.87 15.14 1.32
CA PHE A 54 -6.67 15.54 0.21
C PHE A 54 -7.77 16.44 0.69
N GLN A 55 -8.18 17.33 -0.17
CA GLN A 55 -9.13 18.28 0.16
C GLN A 55 -10.39 17.98 -0.53
N GLU A 56 -10.42 17.07 -1.40
CA GLU A 56 -11.64 16.73 -2.09
C GLU A 56 -11.64 15.26 -2.29
N PRO A 57 -12.73 14.70 -2.72
CA PRO A 57 -12.85 13.25 -2.80
C PRO A 57 -11.75 12.64 -3.62
N LEU A 58 -11.16 11.63 -3.07
CA LEU A 58 -10.10 10.94 -3.73
C LEU A 58 -10.68 9.75 -4.41
N ILE A 59 -10.44 9.61 -5.68
CA ILE A 59 -10.93 8.48 -6.39
C ILE A 59 -9.92 7.39 -6.30
N LEU A 60 -10.28 6.35 -5.61
CA LEU A 60 -9.37 5.27 -5.43
C LEU A 60 -9.65 4.25 -6.44
N THR A 61 -8.72 4.02 -7.29
CA THR A 61 -8.89 2.93 -8.15
C THR A 61 -8.11 1.92 -7.55
N GLU A 62 -8.70 1.15 -6.89
CA GLU A 62 -8.08 0.29 -6.14
C GLU A 62 -7.25 -0.54 -6.86
N GLU A 63 -7.37 -0.82 -7.97
CA GLU A 63 -6.55 -1.63 -8.52
C GLU A 63 -5.83 -1.00 -9.32
N VAL A 64 -4.86 -0.82 -9.17
CA VAL A 64 -4.11 -0.18 -9.87
C VAL A 64 -3.40 -1.03 -10.71
N ALA A 65 -3.56 -2.11 -10.73
CA ALA A 65 -2.80 -2.87 -11.57
C ALA A 65 -3.28 -3.54 -12.51
#